data_b520e6dd252e378588bd4b567582cae1
#
_entry.id   b520e6dd252e378588bd4b567582cae1
#
_cell.length_a   1.000
_cell.length_b   1.000
_cell.length_c   1.000
_cell.angle_alpha   90.00
_cell.angle_beta   90.00
_cell.angle_gamma   90.00
#
_symmetry.space_group_name_H-M   'P 1'
#
loop_
_entity.id
_entity.type
_entity.pdbx_description
1 polymer ?
#
loop_
_entity_poly.entity_id
_entity_poly.type
_entity_poly.pdbx_seq_one_letter_code
_entity_poly.pdbx_strand_id
1 'polypeptide(L)'
;MSKKWLKVALMVTAIATGTSIQVDAETVLYVPQDDRPVSLQYTVDTAKAAGMTVLTPPQNLISGKTYKGQADQIWNWVEQNAGRADVMVLSTDTLIYGGLVDSRKHNLPLSTLENRLKRIEALKANHKNTRIYGFGTVMRSPRASGGGTEPSYYADYGPTIFQIAALQDKLDAGTLTQAETQKLMSLQASVPVEYLQDWFSRRQKNMQVNKDLIDEARNGVFAYFALGHDDTSQLSQSALEGRYLNQYSKGIPRTQYGSFPGADQLGLLLMARSRTDDSAEKPTFSVIYPLGGAGKTLPGYEDQTIDKTIAEHVEAVGGTMTTAGKPTVLLAVNTPLSTSTSESETFGNFPMISQATNAFVDRIQQATEQGVNVSIADIAYNNGSDNTLLGALYKRDLLYKIGAYNGWNTASNTVGYAIAQGLLLQSMSPEGHRDMLTQQYLDNWAYQANIRKDIYRMQDSIRTDNVRYSGDLNSKLEEYLQERVQDFSETYLKVDPRTVKATFPWGRLFETDITVYDKPVVPLQKEIRMQREEEAKRQAEAAAAATAQANGQSQAAPAAPTTTTQAAPAATSTPVVHQAATAPHIVPTPAAVPQQ
;
A
#
# COMPACT_ATOMS: atom_id res chain seq x y z
N MET A 1 -44.22 -4.02 2.16
CA MET A 1 -43.42 -3.01 1.45
C MET A 1 -42.15 -2.80 2.24
N SER A 2 -40.97 -3.04 1.64
CA SER A 2 -39.70 -2.91 2.38
C SER A 2 -39.42 -1.42 2.68
N LYS A 3 -38.71 -1.14 3.79
CA LYS A 3 -38.27 0.22 4.16
C LYS A 3 -37.55 0.97 3.03
N LYS A 4 -36.97 0.26 2.06
CA LYS A 4 -36.31 0.82 0.86
C LYS A 4 -37.29 1.52 -0.09
N TRP A 5 -38.46 0.94 -0.37
CA TRP A 5 -39.48 1.58 -1.20
C TRP A 5 -40.08 2.83 -0.56
N LEU A 6 -40.15 2.84 0.76
CA LEU A 6 -40.61 4.03 1.49
C LEU A 6 -39.61 5.19 1.39
N LYS A 7 -38.30 4.90 1.39
CA LYS A 7 -37.25 5.94 1.21
C LYS A 7 -37.29 6.54 -0.21
N VAL A 8 -37.50 5.71 -1.25
CA VAL A 8 -37.59 6.19 -2.65
C VAL A 8 -38.89 6.96 -2.91
N ALA A 9 -40.02 6.51 -2.37
CA ALA A 9 -41.30 7.21 -2.49
C ALA A 9 -41.29 8.56 -1.75
N LEU A 10 -40.62 8.65 -0.60
CA LEU A 10 -40.42 9.90 0.15
C LEU A 10 -39.48 10.87 -0.59
N MET A 11 -38.44 10.37 -1.32
CA MET A 11 -37.53 11.21 -2.08
C MET A 11 -38.25 11.94 -3.24
N VAL A 12 -39.16 11.27 -3.93
CA VAL A 12 -39.95 11.86 -5.02
C VAL A 12 -40.94 12.91 -4.51
N THR A 13 -41.48 12.73 -3.30
CA THR A 13 -42.44 13.67 -2.71
C THR A 13 -41.74 14.91 -2.11
N ALA A 14 -40.51 14.80 -1.63
CA ALA A 14 -39.76 15.91 -1.04
C ALA A 14 -39.30 16.98 -2.06
N ILE A 15 -39.08 16.58 -3.33
CA ILE A 15 -38.75 17.53 -4.40
C ILE A 15 -39.94 18.49 -4.65
N ALA A 16 -41.17 18.06 -4.37
CA ALA A 16 -42.37 18.90 -4.55
C ALA A 16 -42.66 19.85 -3.37
N THR A 17 -42.06 19.61 -2.17
CA THR A 17 -42.36 20.39 -0.94
C THR A 17 -41.21 21.25 -0.43
N GLY A 18 -40.04 21.23 -1.09
CA GLY A 18 -38.88 22.01 -0.67
C GLY A 18 -38.26 21.59 0.69
N THR A 19 -38.72 20.48 1.29
CA THR A 19 -38.12 19.90 2.48
C THR A 19 -36.96 18.97 2.08
N SER A 20 -35.76 19.33 2.43
CA SER A 20 -34.60 18.44 2.32
C SER A 20 -34.81 17.22 3.20
N ILE A 21 -35.09 16.06 2.60
CA ILE A 21 -34.98 14.79 3.33
C ILE A 21 -33.50 14.55 3.52
N GLN A 22 -33.05 14.67 4.75
CA GLN A 22 -31.74 14.21 5.15
C GLN A 22 -31.76 12.68 5.03
N VAL A 23 -31.21 12.15 3.95
CA VAL A 23 -30.98 10.70 3.82
C VAL A 23 -29.85 10.39 4.80
N ASP A 24 -30.15 9.62 5.82
CA ASP A 24 -29.13 9.17 6.77
C ASP A 24 -27.99 8.51 5.99
N ALA A 25 -26.75 8.95 6.29
CA ALA A 25 -25.55 8.37 5.70
C ALA A 25 -25.50 6.88 6.02
N GLU A 26 -25.18 6.05 4.99
CA GLU A 26 -24.99 4.61 5.20
C GLU A 26 -23.88 4.38 6.20
N THR A 27 -24.15 3.62 7.25
CA THR A 27 -23.17 3.27 8.27
C THR A 27 -22.49 1.95 7.91
N VAL A 28 -21.20 2.00 7.66
CA VAL A 28 -20.35 0.85 7.34
C VAL A 28 -19.51 0.48 8.57
N LEU A 29 -19.64 -0.74 9.09
CA LEU A 29 -18.69 -1.28 10.04
C LEU A 29 -17.54 -1.89 9.25
N TYR A 30 -16.34 -1.32 9.39
CA TYR A 30 -15.15 -1.72 8.66
C TYR A 30 -14.08 -2.30 9.56
N VAL A 31 -13.66 -3.53 9.28
CA VAL A 31 -12.47 -4.15 9.90
C VAL A 31 -11.38 -4.23 8.83
N PRO A 32 -10.31 -3.42 8.92
CA PRO A 32 -9.20 -3.41 7.97
C PRO A 32 -8.29 -4.63 8.17
N GLN A 33 -7.43 -4.91 7.20
CA GLN A 33 -6.47 -6.02 7.30
C GLN A 33 -5.24 -5.69 8.17
N ASP A 34 -4.90 -4.42 8.34
CA ASP A 34 -3.86 -3.87 9.19
C ASP A 34 -4.04 -2.35 9.38
N ASP A 35 -3.15 -1.71 10.14
CA ASP A 35 -3.21 -0.28 10.45
C ASP A 35 -2.45 0.62 9.45
N ARG A 36 -1.97 0.08 8.32
CA ARG A 36 -1.36 0.92 7.28
C ARG A 36 -2.37 1.93 6.73
N PRO A 37 -1.93 3.16 6.40
CA PRO A 37 -2.82 4.18 5.84
C PRO A 37 -3.63 3.69 4.64
N VAL A 38 -3.01 2.94 3.74
CA VAL A 38 -3.67 2.35 2.58
C VAL A 38 -4.82 1.41 2.98
N SER A 39 -4.63 0.57 3.99
CA SER A 39 -5.65 -0.38 4.45
C SER A 39 -6.72 0.28 5.31
N LEU A 40 -6.37 1.29 6.10
CA LEU A 40 -7.27 1.92 7.08
C LEU A 40 -7.63 3.35 6.67
N GLN A 41 -6.69 4.31 6.81
CA GLN A 41 -6.98 5.73 6.72
C GLN A 41 -7.50 6.14 5.34
N TYR A 42 -6.80 5.79 4.26
CA TYR A 42 -7.19 6.17 2.88
C TYR A 42 -8.52 5.54 2.46
N THR A 43 -8.76 4.31 2.89
CA THR A 43 -10.05 3.62 2.68
C THR A 43 -11.18 4.34 3.41
N VAL A 44 -10.97 4.68 4.68
CA VAL A 44 -11.96 5.39 5.52
C VAL A 44 -12.23 6.80 5.00
N ASP A 45 -11.19 7.56 4.62
CA ASP A 45 -11.33 8.93 4.13
C ASP A 45 -12.07 8.95 2.79
N THR A 46 -11.73 8.03 1.88
CA THR A 46 -12.45 7.88 0.60
C THR A 46 -13.93 7.56 0.82
N ALA A 47 -14.26 6.65 1.74
CA ALA A 47 -15.63 6.30 2.06
C ALA A 47 -16.39 7.46 2.71
N LYS A 48 -15.77 8.20 3.62
CA LYS A 48 -16.35 9.41 4.24
C LYS A 48 -16.58 10.51 3.19
N ALA A 49 -15.60 10.75 2.30
CA ALA A 49 -15.76 11.68 1.18
C ALA A 49 -16.98 11.33 0.31
N ALA A 50 -17.29 10.03 0.16
CA ALA A 50 -18.47 9.51 -0.53
C ALA A 50 -19.75 9.50 0.35
N GLY A 51 -19.74 10.18 1.50
CA GLY A 51 -20.91 10.33 2.36
C GLY A 51 -21.27 9.10 3.19
N MET A 52 -20.33 8.19 3.46
CA MET A 52 -20.52 7.05 4.37
C MET A 52 -20.12 7.43 5.80
N THR A 53 -20.81 6.88 6.78
CA THR A 53 -20.34 6.86 8.18
C THR A 53 -19.57 5.56 8.38
N VAL A 54 -18.29 5.64 8.74
CA VAL A 54 -17.44 4.45 8.89
C VAL A 54 -17.10 4.24 10.37
N LEU A 55 -17.44 3.05 10.87
CA LEU A 55 -17.07 2.57 12.21
C LEU A 55 -15.88 1.62 12.05
N THR A 56 -14.78 1.89 12.74
CA THR A 56 -13.58 1.04 12.76
C THR A 56 -13.22 0.61 14.17
N PRO A 57 -12.60 -0.56 14.38
CA PRO A 57 -12.03 -0.89 15.68
C PRO A 57 -11.03 0.18 16.14
N PRO A 58 -10.84 0.35 17.46
CA PRO A 58 -9.74 1.18 17.97
C PRO A 58 -8.40 0.77 17.36
N GLN A 59 -7.61 1.74 16.89
CA GLN A 59 -6.37 1.50 16.16
C GLN A 59 -5.37 0.63 16.96
N ASN A 60 -5.32 0.77 18.27
CA ASN A 60 -4.46 -0.03 19.14
C ASN A 60 -4.83 -1.53 19.23
N LEU A 61 -5.96 -1.94 18.68
CA LEU A 61 -6.35 -3.35 18.54
C LEU A 61 -5.96 -3.94 17.19
N ILE A 62 -5.77 -3.10 16.17
CA ILE A 62 -5.47 -3.51 14.80
C ILE A 62 -3.97 -3.84 14.70
N SER A 63 -3.61 -4.85 13.91
CA SER A 63 -2.21 -5.25 13.76
C SER A 63 -1.38 -4.22 13.01
N GLY A 64 -0.12 -4.09 13.41
CA GLY A 64 0.89 -3.33 12.70
C GLY A 64 2.12 -4.17 12.38
N LYS A 65 3.17 -3.54 11.87
CA LYS A 65 4.39 -4.25 11.49
C LYS A 65 5.04 -5.04 12.64
N THR A 66 5.04 -4.49 13.85
CA THR A 66 5.81 -4.99 15.01
C THR A 66 4.94 -5.48 16.17
N TYR A 67 3.64 -5.30 16.09
CA TYR A 67 2.69 -5.75 17.09
C TYR A 67 1.53 -6.51 16.46
N LYS A 68 1.06 -7.49 17.20
CA LYS A 68 -0.03 -8.38 16.76
C LYS A 68 -1.36 -7.71 16.96
N GLY A 69 -2.28 -7.96 16.04
CA GLY A 69 -3.68 -7.58 16.22
C GLY A 69 -4.34 -8.43 17.29
N GLN A 70 -5.29 -7.82 17.98
CA GLN A 70 -6.00 -8.42 19.10
C GLN A 70 -7.35 -8.99 18.63
N ALA A 71 -7.30 -10.08 17.84
CA ALA A 71 -8.46 -10.64 17.15
C ALA A 71 -9.69 -10.81 18.06
N ASP A 72 -9.53 -11.34 19.27
CA ASP A 72 -10.66 -11.58 20.17
C ASP A 72 -11.27 -10.29 20.72
N GLN A 73 -10.46 -9.23 20.92
CA GLN A 73 -10.96 -7.91 21.31
C GLN A 73 -11.62 -7.19 20.12
N ILE A 74 -11.06 -7.34 18.91
CA ILE A 74 -11.70 -6.84 17.68
C ILE A 74 -13.06 -7.51 17.50
N TRP A 75 -13.17 -8.82 17.70
CA TRP A 75 -14.43 -9.53 17.66
C TRP A 75 -15.44 -8.98 18.67
N ASN A 76 -15.04 -8.75 19.92
CA ASN A 76 -15.92 -8.17 20.94
C ASN A 76 -16.41 -6.77 20.51
N TRP A 77 -15.53 -5.98 19.90
CA TRP A 77 -15.89 -4.67 19.36
C TRP A 77 -16.88 -4.79 18.18
N VAL A 78 -16.65 -5.73 17.26
CA VAL A 78 -17.57 -5.99 16.13
C VAL A 78 -18.96 -6.34 16.63
N GLU A 79 -19.08 -7.30 17.54
CA GLU A 79 -20.35 -7.75 18.10
C GLU A 79 -21.11 -6.62 18.83
N GLN A 80 -20.40 -5.75 19.55
CA GLN A 80 -20.99 -4.59 20.23
C GLN A 80 -21.49 -3.51 19.26
N ASN A 81 -20.88 -3.37 18.09
CA ASN A 81 -21.20 -2.31 17.13
C ASN A 81 -22.02 -2.79 15.92
N ALA A 82 -22.15 -4.09 15.71
CA ALA A 82 -22.84 -4.69 14.58
C ALA A 82 -24.27 -4.18 14.39
N GLY A 83 -25.01 -3.97 15.49
CA GLY A 83 -26.38 -3.44 15.44
C GLY A 83 -26.51 -1.99 14.95
N ARG A 84 -25.39 -1.25 14.84
CA ARG A 84 -25.34 0.13 14.35
C ARG A 84 -25.05 0.22 12.84
N ALA A 85 -24.64 -0.89 12.24
CA ALA A 85 -24.20 -0.93 10.85
C ALA A 85 -25.33 -1.31 9.89
N ASP A 86 -25.44 -0.56 8.79
CA ASP A 86 -26.27 -0.96 7.64
C ASP A 86 -25.55 -2.05 6.82
N VAL A 87 -24.22 -1.98 6.78
CA VAL A 87 -23.33 -2.87 6.04
C VAL A 87 -22.08 -3.17 6.87
N MET A 88 -21.53 -4.36 6.73
CA MET A 88 -20.23 -4.73 7.31
C MET A 88 -19.25 -5.10 6.20
N VAL A 89 -18.03 -4.57 6.25
CA VAL A 89 -16.90 -4.91 5.38
C VAL A 89 -15.77 -5.42 6.26
N LEU A 90 -15.48 -6.71 6.19
CA LEU A 90 -14.70 -7.41 7.21
C LEU A 90 -13.46 -8.10 6.62
N SER A 91 -12.27 -7.74 7.10
CA SER A 91 -11.06 -8.52 6.88
C SER A 91 -11.11 -9.82 7.69
N THR A 92 -11.16 -10.96 7.01
CA THR A 92 -11.08 -12.26 7.68
C THR A 92 -9.68 -12.54 8.21
N ASP A 93 -8.63 -12.00 7.59
CA ASP A 93 -7.27 -12.11 8.11
C ASP A 93 -7.14 -11.48 9.51
N THR A 94 -7.76 -10.32 9.71
CA THR A 94 -7.80 -9.64 11.02
C THR A 94 -8.65 -10.42 12.03
N LEU A 95 -9.82 -10.85 11.63
CA LEU A 95 -10.76 -11.53 12.53
C LEU A 95 -10.30 -12.94 12.94
N ILE A 96 -9.53 -13.63 12.09
CA ILE A 96 -9.10 -15.00 12.33
C ILE A 96 -7.69 -15.06 12.89
N TYR A 97 -6.73 -14.33 12.30
CA TYR A 97 -5.31 -14.40 12.69
C TYR A 97 -4.86 -13.23 13.56
N GLY A 98 -5.52 -12.07 13.46
CA GLY A 98 -5.14 -10.79 14.06
C GLY A 98 -4.78 -9.72 13.03
N GLY A 99 -4.43 -10.09 11.80
CA GLY A 99 -4.10 -9.18 10.70
C GLY A 99 -3.33 -9.85 9.58
N LEU A 100 -3.02 -9.08 8.54
CA LEU A 100 -2.31 -9.58 7.35
C LEU A 100 -0.92 -10.14 7.70
N VAL A 101 -0.11 -9.42 8.49
CA VAL A 101 1.21 -9.90 8.92
C VAL A 101 1.07 -11.10 9.86
N ASP A 102 0.08 -11.09 10.74
CA ASP A 102 -0.20 -12.20 11.64
C ASP A 102 -0.56 -13.48 10.89
N SER A 103 -1.33 -13.39 9.79
CA SER A 103 -1.67 -14.54 8.95
C SER A 103 -0.43 -15.27 8.39
N ARG A 104 0.68 -14.55 8.22
CA ARG A 104 1.95 -15.08 7.71
C ARG A 104 2.87 -15.66 8.79
N LYS A 105 2.62 -15.34 10.06
CA LYS A 105 3.55 -15.60 11.19
C LYS A 105 2.93 -16.39 12.35
N HIS A 106 1.62 -16.65 12.34
CA HIS A 106 0.94 -17.32 13.44
C HIS A 106 1.38 -18.80 13.58
N ASN A 107 1.27 -19.29 14.80
CA ASN A 107 1.39 -20.70 15.16
C ASN A 107 0.12 -21.24 15.86
N LEU A 108 -1.01 -20.55 15.66
CA LEU A 108 -2.28 -20.90 16.30
C LEU A 108 -2.72 -22.32 15.91
N PRO A 109 -3.34 -23.07 16.86
CA PRO A 109 -4.02 -24.32 16.54
C PRO A 109 -5.16 -24.09 15.53
N LEU A 110 -5.42 -25.08 14.67
CA LEU A 110 -6.51 -25.01 13.71
C LEU A 110 -7.87 -24.78 14.41
N SER A 111 -8.10 -25.43 15.54
CA SER A 111 -9.33 -25.26 16.33
C SER A 111 -9.57 -23.82 16.80
N THR A 112 -8.52 -23.04 17.07
CA THR A 112 -8.67 -21.62 17.40
C THR A 112 -9.14 -20.84 16.19
N LEU A 113 -8.60 -21.13 15.01
CA LEU A 113 -8.95 -20.47 13.74
C LEU A 113 -10.40 -20.78 13.37
N GLU A 114 -10.80 -22.05 13.44
CA GLU A 114 -12.17 -22.51 13.20
C GLU A 114 -13.18 -21.90 14.19
N ASN A 115 -12.82 -21.78 15.46
CA ASN A 115 -13.70 -21.15 16.45
C ASN A 115 -13.92 -19.65 16.15
N ARG A 116 -12.92 -18.94 15.66
CA ARG A 116 -13.06 -17.54 15.21
C ARG A 116 -13.91 -17.45 13.93
N LEU A 117 -13.76 -18.39 13.02
CA LEU A 117 -14.57 -18.46 11.80
C LEU A 117 -16.06 -18.65 12.15
N LYS A 118 -16.41 -19.54 13.08
CA LYS A 118 -17.81 -19.73 13.54
C LYS A 118 -18.45 -18.45 14.10
N ARG A 119 -17.68 -17.48 14.55
CA ARG A 119 -18.22 -16.17 14.97
C ARG A 119 -18.77 -15.38 13.77
N ILE A 120 -18.26 -15.60 12.55
CA ILE A 120 -18.79 -14.98 11.32
C ILE A 120 -20.21 -15.52 11.05
N GLU A 121 -20.40 -16.83 11.14
CA GLU A 121 -21.72 -17.47 11.00
C GLU A 121 -22.71 -16.92 12.05
N ALA A 122 -22.26 -16.88 13.32
CA ALA A 122 -23.08 -16.37 14.41
C ALA A 122 -23.42 -14.87 14.22
N LEU A 123 -22.47 -14.06 13.73
CA LEU A 123 -22.70 -12.66 13.41
C LEU A 123 -23.80 -12.50 12.36
N LYS A 124 -23.74 -13.29 11.26
CA LYS A 124 -24.78 -13.28 10.22
C LYS A 124 -26.13 -13.77 10.75
N ALA A 125 -26.15 -14.81 11.57
CA ALA A 125 -27.39 -15.35 12.17
C ALA A 125 -28.06 -14.31 13.08
N ASN A 126 -27.29 -13.52 13.83
CA ASN A 126 -27.80 -12.47 14.72
C ASN A 126 -28.20 -11.19 13.96
N HIS A 127 -27.60 -10.92 12.79
CA HIS A 127 -27.82 -9.71 11.98
C HIS A 127 -28.28 -10.07 10.56
N LYS A 128 -29.37 -10.82 10.44
CA LYS A 128 -29.88 -11.40 9.18
C LYS A 128 -30.08 -10.37 8.06
N ASN A 129 -30.50 -9.16 8.41
CA ASN A 129 -30.80 -8.08 7.45
C ASN A 129 -29.57 -7.26 7.05
N THR A 130 -28.47 -7.33 7.80
CA THR A 130 -27.23 -6.63 7.50
C THR A 130 -26.43 -7.44 6.48
N ARG A 131 -25.97 -6.79 5.42
CA ARG A 131 -25.10 -7.41 4.43
C ARG A 131 -23.67 -7.43 4.97
N ILE A 132 -23.05 -8.61 4.89
CA ILE A 132 -21.66 -8.81 5.27
C ILE A 132 -20.87 -9.02 3.98
N TYR A 133 -19.88 -8.18 3.73
CA TYR A 133 -18.88 -8.32 2.70
C TYR A 133 -17.58 -8.75 3.36
N GLY A 134 -17.06 -9.90 2.98
CA GLY A 134 -15.83 -10.44 3.54
C GLY A 134 -14.68 -10.37 2.55
N PHE A 135 -13.47 -10.19 3.05
CA PHE A 135 -12.26 -10.36 2.27
C PHE A 135 -11.14 -10.98 3.10
N GLY A 136 -10.31 -11.76 2.44
CA GLY A 136 -9.14 -12.39 3.02
C GLY A 136 -8.08 -12.62 1.95
N THR A 137 -6.93 -13.19 2.32
CA THR A 137 -5.83 -13.37 1.40
C THR A 137 -5.32 -14.80 1.34
N VAL A 138 -4.86 -15.19 0.15
CA VAL A 138 -3.91 -16.30 0.00
C VAL A 138 -2.55 -15.76 0.42
N MET A 139 -1.94 -16.39 1.41
CA MET A 139 -0.67 -15.96 1.98
C MET A 139 0.41 -15.82 0.90
N ARG A 140 1.10 -14.70 0.85
CA ARG A 140 2.18 -14.45 -0.11
C ARG A 140 3.37 -15.40 0.05
N SER A 141 4.17 -15.49 -1.00
CA SER A 141 5.43 -16.23 -1.03
C SER A 141 6.50 -15.36 -1.71
N PRO A 142 7.15 -14.42 -0.97
CA PRO A 142 8.06 -13.45 -1.58
C PRO A 142 9.32 -14.09 -2.15
N ARG A 143 9.81 -13.56 -3.28
CA ARG A 143 11.09 -14.00 -3.89
C ARG A 143 12.31 -13.54 -3.11
N ALA A 144 12.19 -12.44 -2.37
CA ALA A 144 13.25 -11.84 -1.58
C ALA A 144 13.04 -12.13 -0.10
N SER A 145 14.11 -11.95 0.68
CA SER A 145 14.03 -12.01 2.14
C SER A 145 13.07 -10.95 2.67
N GLY A 146 12.17 -11.35 3.56
CA GLY A 146 11.16 -10.46 4.11
C GLY A 146 11.73 -9.48 5.15
N GLY A 147 11.25 -8.27 5.15
CA GLY A 147 11.61 -7.22 6.11
C GLY A 147 10.91 -7.33 7.47
N GLY A 148 10.81 -8.54 8.04
CA GLY A 148 10.15 -8.78 9.32
C GLY A 148 8.64 -9.00 9.24
N THR A 149 8.08 -9.03 8.04
CA THR A 149 6.67 -9.35 7.77
C THR A 149 6.44 -10.84 7.51
N GLU A 150 7.48 -11.64 7.42
CA GLU A 150 7.52 -13.10 7.38
C GLU A 150 8.18 -13.65 8.68
N PRO A 151 8.15 -14.97 8.93
CA PRO A 151 8.91 -15.60 10.01
C PRO A 151 10.40 -15.25 9.90
N SER A 152 11.10 -15.17 11.03
CA SER A 152 12.51 -14.69 11.10
C SER A 152 13.46 -15.47 10.19
N TYR A 153 13.29 -16.78 10.08
CA TYR A 153 14.11 -17.64 9.20
C TYR A 153 13.95 -17.29 7.69
N TYR A 154 12.89 -16.58 7.32
CA TYR A 154 12.68 -16.16 5.93
C TYR A 154 13.71 -15.13 5.46
N ALA A 155 14.37 -14.43 6.40
CA ALA A 155 15.49 -13.54 6.08
C ALA A 155 16.65 -14.30 5.40
N ASP A 156 16.94 -15.53 5.87
CA ASP A 156 18.05 -16.33 5.38
C ASP A 156 17.63 -17.32 4.29
N TYR A 157 16.44 -17.93 4.42
CA TYR A 157 15.98 -19.03 3.58
C TYR A 157 14.84 -18.68 2.63
N GLY A 158 14.29 -17.46 2.66
CA GLY A 158 13.14 -17.05 1.86
C GLY A 158 13.31 -17.28 0.36
N PRO A 159 14.41 -16.83 -0.28
CA PRO A 159 14.66 -17.09 -1.70
C PRO A 159 14.72 -18.57 -2.05
N THR A 160 15.27 -19.40 -1.14
CA THR A 160 15.34 -20.87 -1.33
C THR A 160 13.96 -21.50 -1.18
N ILE A 161 13.19 -21.11 -0.17
CA ILE A 161 11.80 -21.57 0.04
C ILE A 161 10.92 -21.20 -1.17
N PHE A 162 11.09 -19.98 -1.72
CA PHE A 162 10.40 -19.59 -2.95
C PHE A 162 10.74 -20.49 -4.13
N GLN A 163 12.03 -20.82 -4.34
CA GLN A 163 12.45 -21.71 -5.43
C GLN A 163 11.92 -23.13 -5.24
N ILE A 164 11.91 -23.65 -4.01
CA ILE A 164 11.29 -24.95 -3.68
C ILE A 164 9.83 -24.94 -4.12
N ALA A 165 9.07 -23.92 -3.72
CA ALA A 165 7.66 -23.82 -4.05
C ALA A 165 7.40 -23.67 -5.55
N ALA A 166 8.22 -22.91 -6.29
CA ALA A 166 8.11 -22.78 -7.73
C ALA A 166 8.39 -24.11 -8.46
N LEU A 167 9.32 -24.93 -7.96
CA LEU A 167 9.58 -26.26 -8.51
C LEU A 167 8.50 -27.29 -8.13
N GLN A 168 7.91 -27.16 -6.94
CA GLN A 168 6.74 -27.97 -6.56
C GLN A 168 5.52 -27.64 -7.42
N ASP A 169 5.35 -26.38 -7.78
CA ASP A 169 4.31 -25.95 -8.72
C ASP A 169 4.48 -26.59 -10.10
N LYS A 170 5.72 -26.64 -10.62
CA LYS A 170 6.04 -27.38 -11.86
C LYS A 170 5.81 -28.88 -11.73
N LEU A 171 6.09 -29.47 -10.57
CA LEU A 171 5.83 -30.89 -10.29
C LEU A 171 4.32 -31.17 -10.35
N ASP A 172 3.52 -30.33 -9.72
CA ASP A 172 2.05 -30.42 -9.73
C ASP A 172 1.48 -30.31 -11.15
N ALA A 173 2.05 -29.40 -11.95
CA ALA A 173 1.70 -29.23 -13.37
C ALA A 173 2.21 -30.35 -14.29
N GLY A 174 3.00 -31.30 -13.79
CA GLY A 174 3.61 -32.36 -14.59
C GLY A 174 4.68 -31.86 -15.57
N THR A 175 5.29 -30.70 -15.33
CA THR A 175 6.27 -30.06 -16.23
C THR A 175 7.70 -30.04 -15.67
N LEU A 176 7.93 -30.66 -14.50
CA LEU A 176 9.23 -30.70 -13.85
C LEU A 176 10.19 -31.62 -14.62
N THR A 177 11.35 -31.12 -15.00
CA THR A 177 12.41 -31.91 -15.67
C THR A 177 13.24 -32.70 -14.65
N GLN A 178 14.02 -33.70 -15.12
CA GLN A 178 14.90 -34.47 -14.25
C GLN A 178 15.96 -33.59 -13.55
N ALA A 179 16.54 -32.63 -14.26
CA ALA A 179 17.50 -31.69 -13.68
C ALA A 179 16.84 -30.82 -12.59
N GLU A 180 15.61 -30.38 -12.82
CA GLU A 180 14.84 -29.60 -11.82
C GLU A 180 14.43 -30.47 -10.63
N THR A 181 14.16 -31.75 -10.81
CA THR A 181 13.92 -32.70 -9.70
C THR A 181 15.15 -32.81 -8.80
N GLN A 182 16.35 -32.94 -9.37
CA GLN A 182 17.60 -32.96 -8.60
C GLN A 182 17.81 -31.61 -7.86
N LYS A 183 17.54 -30.51 -8.55
CA LYS A 183 17.60 -29.16 -7.94
C LYS A 183 16.62 -29.03 -6.76
N LEU A 184 15.38 -29.49 -6.92
CA LEU A 184 14.38 -29.46 -5.84
C LEU A 184 14.86 -30.21 -4.60
N MET A 185 15.37 -31.44 -4.77
CA MET A 185 15.94 -32.25 -3.67
C MET A 185 17.11 -31.55 -2.98
N SER A 186 18.01 -30.95 -3.76
CA SER A 186 19.15 -30.19 -3.22
C SER A 186 18.70 -28.96 -2.43
N LEU A 187 17.75 -28.19 -2.93
CA LEU A 187 17.21 -27.01 -2.23
C LEU A 187 16.48 -27.41 -0.94
N GLN A 188 15.68 -28.48 -0.96
CA GLN A 188 15.03 -28.99 0.24
C GLN A 188 16.03 -29.43 1.30
N ALA A 189 17.14 -30.06 0.90
CA ALA A 189 18.21 -30.46 1.83
C ALA A 189 19.02 -29.25 2.38
N SER A 190 18.99 -28.10 1.71
CA SER A 190 19.71 -26.90 2.14
C SER A 190 18.97 -26.02 3.17
N VAL A 191 17.69 -26.30 3.42
CA VAL A 191 16.87 -25.59 4.41
C VAL A 191 16.61 -26.50 5.60
N PRO A 192 16.83 -26.04 6.85
CA PRO A 192 16.47 -26.82 8.03
C PRO A 192 15.02 -27.31 7.98
N VAL A 193 14.83 -28.59 8.27
CA VAL A 193 13.53 -29.27 8.12
C VAL A 193 12.43 -28.60 8.95
N GLU A 194 12.76 -28.10 10.15
CA GLU A 194 11.84 -27.38 11.02
C GLU A 194 11.29 -26.09 10.40
N TYR A 195 12.08 -25.39 9.57
CA TYR A 195 11.61 -24.17 8.86
C TYR A 195 10.66 -24.51 7.72
N LEU A 196 10.95 -25.57 6.97
CA LEU A 196 10.04 -26.07 5.94
C LEU A 196 8.73 -26.56 6.58
N GLN A 197 8.81 -27.31 7.68
CA GLN A 197 7.64 -27.80 8.40
C GLN A 197 6.79 -26.62 8.95
N ASP A 198 7.42 -25.61 9.56
CA ASP A 198 6.72 -24.43 10.05
C ASP A 198 6.02 -23.67 8.90
N TRP A 199 6.74 -23.43 7.79
CA TRP A 199 6.21 -22.72 6.64
C TRP A 199 5.02 -23.42 6.02
N PHE A 200 5.14 -24.70 5.70
CA PHE A 200 4.08 -25.44 5.01
C PHE A 200 2.92 -25.82 5.93
N SER A 201 3.15 -26.14 7.20
CA SER A 201 2.03 -26.44 8.11
C SER A 201 1.19 -25.20 8.44
N ARG A 202 1.80 -24.00 8.51
CA ARG A 202 1.04 -22.74 8.61
C ARG A 202 0.19 -22.52 7.37
N ARG A 203 0.75 -22.66 6.19
CA ARG A 203 0.03 -22.53 4.92
C ARG A 203 -1.11 -23.55 4.79
N GLN A 204 -0.89 -24.78 5.24
CA GLN A 204 -1.93 -25.81 5.28
C GLN A 204 -3.14 -25.39 6.14
N LYS A 205 -2.90 -24.80 7.32
CA LYS A 205 -3.96 -24.25 8.17
C LYS A 205 -4.68 -23.08 7.49
N ASN A 206 -3.94 -22.17 6.86
CA ASN A 206 -4.54 -21.04 6.13
C ASN A 206 -5.36 -21.53 4.93
N MET A 207 -4.90 -22.56 4.23
CA MET A 207 -5.66 -23.21 3.13
C MET A 207 -6.98 -23.81 3.64
N GLN A 208 -6.98 -24.44 4.81
CA GLN A 208 -8.23 -24.97 5.38
C GLN A 208 -9.18 -23.83 5.73
N VAL A 209 -8.71 -22.78 6.41
CA VAL A 209 -9.51 -21.58 6.71
C VAL A 209 -10.09 -20.94 5.44
N ASN A 210 -9.28 -20.81 4.37
CA ASN A 210 -9.76 -20.26 3.11
C ASN A 210 -10.85 -21.15 2.47
N LYS A 211 -10.75 -22.48 2.57
CA LYS A 211 -11.83 -23.39 2.12
C LYS A 211 -13.11 -23.20 2.93
N ASP A 212 -12.98 -23.10 4.23
CA ASP A 212 -14.13 -22.87 5.11
C ASP A 212 -14.80 -21.52 4.81
N LEU A 213 -14.03 -20.45 4.56
CA LEU A 213 -14.56 -19.15 4.13
C LEU A 213 -15.25 -19.20 2.76
N ILE A 214 -14.73 -20.01 1.83
CA ILE A 214 -15.38 -20.28 0.53
C ILE A 214 -16.72 -21.01 0.75
N ASP A 215 -16.79 -21.93 1.70
CA ASP A 215 -18.05 -22.60 2.07
C ASP A 215 -19.03 -21.62 2.69
N GLU A 216 -18.59 -20.69 3.53
CA GLU A 216 -19.44 -19.60 4.05
C GLU A 216 -19.98 -18.69 2.93
N ALA A 217 -19.16 -18.39 1.91
CA ALA A 217 -19.63 -17.67 0.73
C ALA A 217 -20.68 -18.49 -0.04
N ARG A 218 -20.46 -19.80 -0.22
CA ARG A 218 -21.42 -20.73 -0.85
C ARG A 218 -22.75 -20.80 -0.11
N ASN A 219 -22.70 -20.75 1.23
CA ASN A 219 -23.85 -20.79 2.11
C ASN A 219 -24.58 -19.44 2.25
N GLY A 220 -24.06 -18.36 1.62
CA GLY A 220 -24.69 -17.03 1.63
C GLY A 220 -24.52 -16.26 2.94
N VAL A 221 -23.52 -16.60 3.76
CA VAL A 221 -23.12 -15.83 4.94
C VAL A 221 -22.63 -14.46 4.52
N PHE A 222 -21.83 -14.41 3.45
CA PHE A 222 -21.39 -13.17 2.82
C PHE A 222 -22.34 -12.77 1.67
N ALA A 223 -22.63 -11.48 1.56
CA ALA A 223 -23.22 -10.91 0.35
C ALA A 223 -22.24 -11.00 -0.84
N TYR A 224 -20.95 -10.85 -0.54
CA TYR A 224 -19.82 -11.13 -1.44
C TYR A 224 -18.57 -11.44 -0.63
N PHE A 225 -17.78 -12.41 -1.07
CA PHE A 225 -16.47 -12.71 -0.49
C PHE A 225 -15.37 -12.57 -1.56
N ALA A 226 -14.37 -11.74 -1.27
CA ALA A 226 -13.19 -11.54 -2.11
C ALA A 226 -11.97 -12.22 -1.49
N LEU A 227 -11.37 -13.16 -2.22
CA LEU A 227 -10.12 -13.81 -1.83
C LEU A 227 -8.97 -13.22 -2.69
N GLY A 228 -8.17 -12.34 -2.09
CA GLY A 228 -7.03 -11.73 -2.76
C GLY A 228 -5.81 -12.66 -2.78
N HIS A 229 -5.01 -12.59 -3.87
CA HIS A 229 -3.71 -13.24 -3.92
C HIS A 229 -2.63 -12.21 -3.60
N ASP A 230 -2.13 -12.26 -2.37
CA ASP A 230 -1.11 -11.33 -1.88
C ASP A 230 0.26 -11.66 -2.50
N ASP A 231 0.93 -10.67 -3.14
CA ASP A 231 2.25 -10.78 -3.77
C ASP A 231 2.52 -12.15 -4.42
N THR A 232 1.88 -12.42 -5.53
CA THR A 232 1.96 -13.71 -6.23
C THR A 232 2.90 -13.65 -7.45
N SER A 233 3.05 -14.76 -8.14
CA SER A 233 3.73 -14.87 -9.45
C SER A 233 3.31 -16.17 -10.13
N GLN A 234 3.48 -16.26 -11.44
CA GLN A 234 3.01 -17.41 -12.24
C GLN A 234 3.44 -18.78 -11.69
N LEU A 235 4.66 -18.87 -11.13
CA LEU A 235 5.18 -20.06 -10.46
C LEU A 235 5.53 -19.68 -9.01
N SER A 236 4.63 -19.95 -8.09
CA SER A 236 4.80 -19.66 -6.66
C SER A 236 3.84 -20.50 -5.82
N GLN A 237 4.12 -20.61 -4.54
CA GLN A 237 3.21 -21.27 -3.61
C GLN A 237 1.84 -20.58 -3.57
N SER A 238 1.82 -19.23 -3.65
CA SER A 238 0.55 -18.47 -3.67
C SER A 238 -0.30 -18.79 -4.90
N ALA A 239 0.33 -18.87 -6.09
CA ALA A 239 -0.37 -19.22 -7.32
C ALA A 239 -0.88 -20.68 -7.31
N LEU A 240 -0.07 -21.62 -6.80
CA LEU A 240 -0.47 -23.02 -6.65
C LEU A 240 -1.69 -23.15 -5.74
N GLU A 241 -1.64 -22.53 -4.55
CA GLU A 241 -2.76 -22.53 -3.61
C GLU A 241 -4.00 -21.83 -4.16
N GLY A 242 -3.82 -20.69 -4.85
CA GLY A 242 -4.89 -19.98 -5.55
C GLY A 242 -5.60 -20.86 -6.58
N ARG A 243 -4.86 -21.66 -7.36
CA ARG A 243 -5.46 -22.60 -8.31
C ARG A 243 -6.29 -23.71 -7.63
N TYR A 244 -5.80 -24.25 -6.50
CA TYR A 244 -6.58 -25.24 -5.74
C TYR A 244 -7.85 -24.61 -5.14
N LEU A 245 -7.79 -23.40 -4.60
CA LEU A 245 -8.94 -22.70 -4.07
C LEU A 245 -9.95 -22.32 -5.16
N ASN A 246 -9.46 -21.92 -6.35
CA ASN A 246 -10.29 -21.66 -7.51
C ASN A 246 -10.99 -22.96 -8.01
N GLN A 247 -10.32 -24.09 -7.92
CA GLN A 247 -10.95 -25.40 -8.21
C GLN A 247 -12.02 -25.74 -7.15
N TYR A 248 -11.73 -25.49 -5.87
CA TYR A 248 -12.64 -25.76 -4.75
C TYR A 248 -13.90 -24.88 -4.80
N SER A 249 -13.78 -23.64 -5.23
CA SER A 249 -14.87 -22.66 -5.33
C SER A 249 -15.76 -22.85 -6.56
N LYS A 250 -15.48 -23.82 -7.43
CA LYS A 250 -16.31 -24.08 -8.63
C LYS A 250 -17.79 -24.24 -8.26
N GLY A 251 -18.64 -23.60 -9.06
CA GLY A 251 -20.09 -23.61 -8.88
C GLY A 251 -20.62 -22.46 -8.01
N ILE A 252 -19.77 -21.68 -7.35
CA ILE A 252 -20.21 -20.46 -6.66
C ILE A 252 -20.36 -19.36 -7.72
N PRO A 253 -21.51 -18.65 -7.75
CA PRO A 253 -21.72 -17.54 -8.67
C PRO A 253 -20.68 -16.42 -8.46
N ARG A 254 -20.19 -15.83 -9.54
CA ARG A 254 -19.27 -14.67 -9.47
C ARG A 254 -19.89 -13.42 -8.83
N THR A 255 -21.20 -13.41 -8.66
CA THR A 255 -21.92 -12.40 -7.88
C THR A 255 -21.81 -12.60 -6.36
N GLN A 256 -21.29 -13.74 -5.89
CA GLN A 256 -21.12 -14.08 -4.47
C GLN A 256 -19.64 -14.24 -4.07
N TYR A 257 -18.78 -14.61 -5.02
CA TYR A 257 -17.37 -14.92 -4.75
C TYR A 257 -16.47 -14.50 -5.91
N GLY A 258 -15.30 -13.94 -5.57
CA GLY A 258 -14.21 -13.66 -6.50
C GLY A 258 -12.85 -13.99 -5.88
N SER A 259 -11.91 -14.44 -6.74
CA SER A 259 -10.53 -14.71 -6.34
C SER A 259 -9.62 -14.17 -7.43
N PHE A 260 -8.73 -13.23 -7.06
CA PHE A 260 -7.91 -12.45 -7.99
C PHE A 260 -6.70 -11.83 -7.26
N PRO A 261 -5.65 -11.38 -7.99
CA PRO A 261 -4.49 -10.74 -7.38
C PRO A 261 -4.84 -9.47 -6.59
N GLY A 262 -4.04 -9.19 -5.55
CA GLY A 262 -4.12 -8.01 -4.69
C GLY A 262 -4.54 -8.33 -3.26
N ALA A 263 -4.42 -7.35 -2.40
CA ALA A 263 -4.75 -7.42 -0.99
C ALA A 263 -5.24 -6.08 -0.44
N ASP A 264 -4.49 -5.00 -0.67
CA ASP A 264 -4.72 -3.70 -0.02
C ASP A 264 -6.01 -3.02 -0.48
N GLN A 265 -6.43 -3.21 -1.74
CA GLN A 265 -7.62 -2.59 -2.34
C GLN A 265 -8.94 -3.21 -1.89
N LEU A 266 -8.92 -4.42 -1.30
CA LEU A 266 -10.13 -5.24 -1.11
C LEU A 266 -11.18 -4.55 -0.23
N GLY A 267 -10.76 -3.86 0.83
CA GLY A 267 -11.66 -3.15 1.72
C GLY A 267 -12.46 -2.06 0.99
N LEU A 268 -11.77 -1.17 0.27
CA LEU A 268 -12.42 -0.10 -0.50
C LEU A 268 -13.26 -0.64 -1.66
N LEU A 269 -12.77 -1.68 -2.33
CA LEU A 269 -13.49 -2.35 -3.41
C LEU A 269 -14.86 -2.87 -2.94
N LEU A 270 -14.92 -3.47 -1.74
CA LEU A 270 -16.17 -3.98 -1.17
C LEU A 270 -17.08 -2.88 -0.61
N MET A 271 -16.55 -1.74 -0.17
CA MET A 271 -17.35 -0.56 0.14
C MET A 271 -18.02 0.00 -1.14
N ALA A 272 -17.29 0.07 -2.25
CA ALA A 272 -17.88 0.44 -3.53
C ALA A 272 -18.92 -0.59 -4.00
N ARG A 273 -18.66 -1.89 -3.77
CA ARG A 273 -19.62 -2.97 -4.05
C ARG A 273 -20.92 -2.79 -3.26
N SER A 274 -20.89 -2.42 -2.00
CA SER A 274 -22.11 -2.22 -1.21
C SER A 274 -23.03 -1.17 -1.82
N ARG A 275 -22.45 -0.08 -2.34
CA ARG A 275 -23.19 0.96 -3.08
C ARG A 275 -23.78 0.44 -4.39
N THR A 276 -23.00 -0.34 -5.13
CA THR A 276 -23.46 -0.95 -6.40
C THR A 276 -24.61 -1.92 -6.17
N ASP A 277 -24.59 -2.69 -5.10
CA ASP A 277 -25.67 -3.63 -4.79
C ASP A 277 -26.98 -2.94 -4.41
N ASP A 278 -26.93 -1.69 -3.96
CA ASP A 278 -28.09 -0.84 -3.69
C ASP A 278 -28.57 -0.06 -4.93
N SER A 279 -27.76 0.01 -5.97
CA SER A 279 -28.13 0.67 -7.21
C SER A 279 -29.07 -0.16 -8.06
N ALA A 280 -30.08 0.49 -8.65
CA ALA A 280 -30.97 -0.14 -9.63
C ALA A 280 -30.23 -0.47 -10.94
N GLU A 281 -29.26 0.34 -11.32
CA GLU A 281 -28.45 0.15 -12.52
C GLU A 281 -27.06 -0.34 -12.15
N LYS A 282 -26.59 -1.36 -12.85
CA LYS A 282 -25.24 -1.87 -12.66
C LYS A 282 -24.23 -0.98 -13.38
N PRO A 283 -23.11 -0.64 -12.74
CA PRO A 283 -22.09 0.21 -13.36
C PRO A 283 -21.44 -0.49 -14.55
N THR A 284 -21.16 0.30 -15.57
CA THR A 284 -20.48 -0.16 -16.78
C THR A 284 -19.09 0.45 -16.88
N PHE A 285 -18.14 -0.35 -17.35
CA PHE A 285 -16.74 0.04 -17.49
C PHE A 285 -16.25 -0.12 -18.91
N SER A 286 -15.51 0.86 -19.39
CA SER A 286 -14.67 0.73 -20.59
C SER A 286 -13.22 0.94 -20.22
N VAL A 287 -12.30 0.35 -20.97
CA VAL A 287 -10.85 0.44 -20.71
C VAL A 287 -10.14 1.06 -21.91
N ILE A 288 -9.18 1.92 -21.63
CA ILE A 288 -8.23 2.43 -22.61
C ILE A 288 -6.80 2.22 -22.12
N TYR A 289 -5.90 1.93 -23.06
CA TYR A 289 -4.47 1.71 -22.80
C TYR A 289 -3.62 2.63 -23.67
N PRO A 290 -2.39 3.00 -23.26
CA PRO A 290 -1.38 3.55 -24.16
C PRO A 290 -0.91 2.47 -25.17
N LEU A 291 -0.03 2.85 -26.08
CA LEU A 291 0.69 1.88 -26.93
C LEU A 291 1.64 1.05 -26.05
N GLY A 292 1.77 -0.24 -26.34
CA GLY A 292 2.67 -1.16 -25.61
C GLY A 292 1.98 -2.46 -25.22
N GLY A 293 2.28 -2.96 -24.01
CA GLY A 293 1.77 -4.23 -23.49
C GLY A 293 0.25 -4.29 -23.37
N ALA A 294 -0.38 -3.14 -23.06
CA ALA A 294 -1.82 -3.03 -22.87
C ALA A 294 -2.38 -4.13 -21.96
N GLY A 295 -3.54 -4.72 -22.28
CA GLY A 295 -4.17 -5.77 -21.51
C GLY A 295 -3.34 -7.06 -21.35
N LYS A 296 -2.34 -7.28 -22.19
CA LYS A 296 -1.43 -8.44 -22.12
C LYS A 296 -0.27 -8.26 -21.14
N THR A 297 -0.15 -7.09 -20.53
CA THR A 297 0.86 -6.84 -19.50
C THR A 297 0.68 -7.83 -18.35
N LEU A 298 1.78 -8.51 -17.99
CA LEU A 298 1.88 -9.32 -16.78
C LEU A 298 2.67 -8.51 -15.76
N PRO A 299 1.99 -7.88 -14.80
CA PRO A 299 2.65 -7.03 -13.83
C PRO A 299 3.58 -7.81 -12.90
N GLY A 300 4.55 -7.13 -12.32
CA GLY A 300 5.33 -7.68 -11.22
C GLY A 300 4.42 -8.00 -10.02
N TYR A 301 4.78 -9.04 -9.27
CA TYR A 301 4.02 -9.52 -8.11
C TYR A 301 2.63 -10.08 -8.41
N GLU A 302 2.34 -10.40 -9.68
CA GLU A 302 1.07 -10.99 -10.11
C GLU A 302 1.25 -12.26 -10.95
N ASP A 303 0.22 -13.10 -11.01
CA ASP A 303 0.23 -14.40 -11.68
C ASP A 303 -0.61 -14.42 -12.97
N GLN A 304 -1.26 -13.32 -13.32
CA GLN A 304 -2.13 -13.20 -14.49
C GLN A 304 -1.99 -11.85 -15.20
N THR A 305 -2.53 -11.77 -16.42
CA THR A 305 -2.52 -10.53 -17.23
C THR A 305 -3.47 -9.49 -16.68
N ILE A 306 -3.16 -8.21 -16.94
CA ILE A 306 -3.91 -7.08 -16.37
C ILE A 306 -5.35 -7.01 -16.88
N ASP A 307 -5.63 -7.41 -18.13
CA ASP A 307 -7.00 -7.44 -18.66
C ASP A 307 -7.89 -8.41 -17.87
N LYS A 308 -7.35 -9.56 -17.47
CA LYS A 308 -8.07 -10.51 -16.62
C LYS A 308 -8.29 -9.93 -15.21
N THR A 309 -7.25 -9.34 -14.63
CA THR A 309 -7.34 -8.67 -13.30
C THR A 309 -8.42 -7.58 -13.32
N ILE A 310 -8.46 -6.74 -14.36
CA ILE A 310 -9.47 -5.68 -14.49
C ILE A 310 -10.88 -6.28 -14.57
N ALA A 311 -11.08 -7.30 -15.40
CA ALA A 311 -12.40 -7.92 -15.55
C ALA A 311 -12.91 -8.50 -14.22
N GLU A 312 -12.06 -9.16 -13.45
CA GLU A 312 -12.39 -9.74 -12.15
C GLU A 312 -12.69 -8.66 -11.09
N HIS A 313 -11.96 -7.55 -11.09
CA HIS A 313 -12.25 -6.42 -10.19
C HIS A 313 -13.57 -5.71 -10.55
N VAL A 314 -13.87 -5.57 -11.85
CA VAL A 314 -15.16 -5.02 -12.31
C VAL A 314 -16.31 -5.93 -11.89
N GLU A 315 -16.17 -7.25 -12.02
CA GLU A 315 -17.16 -8.20 -11.49
C GLU A 315 -17.29 -8.10 -9.97
N ALA A 316 -16.15 -7.94 -9.25
CA ALA A 316 -16.15 -7.83 -7.80
C ALA A 316 -16.91 -6.60 -7.28
N VAL A 317 -16.91 -5.49 -7.99
CA VAL A 317 -17.77 -4.33 -7.65
C VAL A 317 -19.19 -4.43 -8.20
N GLY A 318 -19.56 -5.57 -8.77
CA GLY A 318 -20.90 -5.79 -9.36
C GLY A 318 -21.13 -5.05 -10.67
N GLY A 319 -20.05 -4.63 -11.34
CA GLY A 319 -20.07 -3.97 -12.63
C GLY A 319 -20.01 -4.93 -13.82
N THR A 320 -20.04 -4.35 -15.02
CA THR A 320 -19.89 -5.07 -16.29
C THR A 320 -19.00 -4.29 -17.24
N MET A 321 -18.24 -5.01 -18.08
CA MET A 321 -17.46 -4.41 -19.15
C MET A 321 -18.36 -4.03 -20.32
N THR A 322 -18.11 -2.86 -20.94
CA THR A 322 -18.82 -2.41 -22.14
C THR A 322 -17.85 -1.85 -23.19
N THR A 323 -18.17 -2.06 -24.44
CA THR A 323 -17.48 -1.46 -25.60
C THR A 323 -18.36 -0.42 -26.32
N ALA A 324 -19.58 -0.22 -25.87
CA ALA A 324 -20.56 0.66 -26.52
C ALA A 324 -21.19 1.63 -25.51
N GLY A 325 -21.53 2.83 -26.00
CA GLY A 325 -22.18 3.87 -25.19
C GLY A 325 -21.20 4.58 -24.24
N LYS A 326 -21.75 5.43 -23.37
CA LYS A 326 -21.01 6.14 -22.33
C LYS A 326 -20.91 5.23 -21.10
N PRO A 327 -19.69 4.81 -20.68
CA PRO A 327 -19.54 3.98 -19.49
C PRO A 327 -19.81 4.81 -18.23
N THR A 328 -20.13 4.12 -17.12
CA THR A 328 -20.15 4.72 -15.78
C THR A 328 -18.74 5.20 -15.39
N VAL A 329 -17.74 4.40 -15.70
CA VAL A 329 -16.31 4.71 -15.49
C VAL A 329 -15.51 4.31 -16.72
N LEU A 330 -14.74 5.24 -17.27
CA LEU A 330 -13.67 4.96 -18.23
C LEU A 330 -12.37 4.73 -17.47
N LEU A 331 -11.90 3.50 -17.43
CA LEU A 331 -10.65 3.13 -16.79
C LEU A 331 -9.49 3.35 -17.78
N ALA A 332 -8.67 4.35 -17.53
CA ALA A 332 -7.45 4.62 -18.29
C ALA A 332 -6.28 3.93 -17.59
N VAL A 333 -5.86 2.79 -18.13
CA VAL A 333 -4.82 1.95 -17.53
C VAL A 333 -3.48 2.25 -18.19
N ASN A 334 -2.58 2.94 -17.46
CA ASN A 334 -1.25 3.27 -17.94
C ASN A 334 -0.32 2.06 -17.79
N THR A 335 -0.17 1.30 -18.87
CA THR A 335 0.72 0.13 -18.94
C THR A 335 2.10 0.51 -19.49
N PRO A 336 3.18 -0.23 -19.15
CA PRO A 336 4.50 -0.01 -19.75
C PRO A 336 4.50 -0.34 -21.24
N LEU A 337 5.53 0.14 -21.96
CA LEU A 337 5.75 -0.24 -23.37
C LEU A 337 6.05 -1.74 -23.52
N SER A 338 6.69 -2.34 -22.52
CA SER A 338 6.94 -3.79 -22.41
C SER A 338 5.69 -4.53 -21.90
N THR A 339 5.80 -5.85 -21.80
CA THR A 339 4.75 -6.67 -21.16
C THR A 339 5.02 -6.94 -19.67
N SER A 340 6.04 -6.31 -19.08
CA SER A 340 6.40 -6.41 -17.66
C SER A 340 6.66 -5.03 -17.07
N THR A 341 6.37 -4.87 -15.78
CA THR A 341 6.58 -3.63 -15.03
C THR A 341 7.97 -3.60 -14.37
N SER A 342 8.45 -2.40 -14.05
CA SER A 342 9.65 -2.15 -13.25
C SER A 342 9.32 -1.28 -12.04
N GLU A 343 10.28 -1.04 -11.13
CA GLU A 343 10.06 -0.25 -9.93
C GLU A 343 10.07 1.26 -10.20
N SER A 344 9.22 2.02 -9.51
CA SER A 344 9.01 3.46 -9.77
C SER A 344 10.19 4.34 -9.37
N GLU A 345 10.98 3.92 -8.37
CA GLU A 345 12.17 4.65 -7.91
C GLU A 345 13.38 4.51 -8.84
N THR A 346 13.26 3.77 -9.94
CA THR A 346 14.35 3.58 -10.90
C THR A 346 14.70 4.87 -11.65
N PHE A 347 15.94 4.95 -12.16
CA PHE A 347 16.36 6.07 -13.03
C PHE A 347 15.54 6.16 -14.32
N GLY A 348 14.96 5.04 -14.78
CA GLY A 348 14.14 4.97 -15.98
C GLY A 348 12.79 5.69 -15.85
N ASN A 349 12.34 5.94 -14.62
CA ASN A 349 11.14 6.73 -14.36
C ASN A 349 11.45 8.23 -14.43
N PHE A 350 11.76 8.69 -15.61
CA PHE A 350 12.11 10.09 -15.91
C PHE A 350 11.04 10.72 -16.82
N PRO A 351 10.61 11.97 -16.61
CA PRO A 351 9.47 12.58 -17.33
C PRO A 351 9.82 12.89 -18.79
N MET A 352 9.80 11.87 -19.65
CA MET A 352 10.00 11.99 -21.09
C MET A 352 8.67 11.82 -21.85
N ILE A 353 7.94 12.92 -22.05
CA ILE A 353 6.65 12.89 -22.73
C ILE A 353 6.86 12.56 -24.22
N SER A 354 6.42 11.35 -24.60
CA SER A 354 6.48 10.83 -25.96
C SER A 354 5.21 11.15 -26.76
N GLN A 355 5.22 10.88 -28.07
CA GLN A 355 4.02 10.94 -28.88
C GLN A 355 2.97 9.93 -28.41
N ALA A 356 3.37 8.74 -27.96
CA ALA A 356 2.48 7.72 -27.40
C ALA A 356 1.82 8.21 -26.10
N THR A 357 2.59 8.86 -25.21
CA THR A 357 2.06 9.48 -23.99
C THR A 357 1.04 10.56 -24.34
N ASN A 358 1.37 11.45 -25.28
CA ASN A 358 0.44 12.50 -25.71
C ASN A 358 -0.87 11.92 -26.26
N ALA A 359 -0.79 10.92 -27.14
CA ALA A 359 -1.98 10.27 -27.70
C ALA A 359 -2.86 9.59 -26.63
N PHE A 360 -2.27 9.04 -25.58
CA PHE A 360 -3.01 8.48 -24.46
C PHE A 360 -3.69 9.57 -23.63
N VAL A 361 -2.97 10.65 -23.30
CA VAL A 361 -3.51 11.79 -22.54
C VAL A 361 -4.54 12.58 -23.36
N ASP A 362 -4.41 12.66 -24.70
CA ASP A 362 -5.45 13.23 -25.59
C ASP A 362 -6.79 12.52 -25.43
N ARG A 363 -6.78 11.17 -25.34
CA ARG A 363 -7.99 10.37 -25.12
C ARG A 363 -8.59 10.59 -23.74
N ILE A 364 -7.75 10.71 -22.70
CA ILE A 364 -8.16 11.04 -21.33
C ILE A 364 -8.81 12.42 -21.32
N GLN A 365 -8.16 13.43 -21.90
CA GLN A 365 -8.66 14.80 -21.98
C GLN A 365 -10.00 14.87 -22.70
N GLN A 366 -10.10 14.27 -23.89
CA GLN A 366 -11.34 14.23 -24.69
C GLN A 366 -12.49 13.60 -23.90
N ALA A 367 -12.25 12.47 -23.23
CA ALA A 367 -13.29 11.82 -22.42
C ALA A 367 -13.73 12.70 -21.25
N THR A 368 -12.77 13.34 -20.56
CA THR A 368 -13.05 14.25 -19.44
C THR A 368 -13.86 15.48 -19.90
N GLU A 369 -13.51 16.08 -21.04
CA GLU A 369 -14.25 17.21 -21.63
C GLU A 369 -15.67 16.83 -22.07
N GLN A 370 -15.90 15.55 -22.42
CA GLN A 370 -17.23 14.99 -22.69
C GLN A 370 -18.01 14.62 -21.41
N GLY A 371 -17.48 14.94 -20.24
CA GLY A 371 -18.09 14.63 -18.95
C GLY A 371 -18.13 13.14 -18.64
N VAL A 372 -17.20 12.35 -19.18
CA VAL A 372 -17.01 10.95 -18.80
C VAL A 372 -16.20 10.91 -17.51
N ASN A 373 -16.63 10.09 -16.56
CA ASN A 373 -15.84 9.81 -15.35
C ASN A 373 -14.62 8.96 -15.71
N VAL A 374 -13.44 9.58 -15.75
CA VAL A 374 -12.17 8.92 -16.10
C VAL A 374 -11.43 8.57 -14.82
N SER A 375 -11.20 7.29 -14.58
CA SER A 375 -10.34 6.80 -13.49
C SER A 375 -9.02 6.31 -14.07
N ILE A 376 -7.89 6.74 -13.50
CA ILE A 376 -6.56 6.33 -13.96
C ILE A 376 -5.98 5.28 -13.03
N ALA A 377 -5.64 4.13 -13.59
CA ALA A 377 -4.81 3.11 -12.95
C ALA A 377 -3.40 3.17 -13.56
N ASP A 378 -2.46 3.76 -12.82
CA ASP A 378 -1.09 3.95 -13.28
C ASP A 378 -0.23 2.76 -12.87
N ILE A 379 -0.07 1.79 -13.77
CA ILE A 379 0.65 0.54 -13.55
C ILE A 379 1.89 0.39 -14.44
N ALA A 380 2.36 1.50 -15.03
CA ALA A 380 3.61 1.47 -15.81
C ALA A 380 4.81 1.04 -14.95
N TYR A 381 4.74 1.35 -13.67
CA TYR A 381 5.69 0.94 -12.65
C TYR A 381 4.98 0.29 -11.46
N ASN A 382 5.69 -0.58 -10.75
CA ASN A 382 5.28 -1.00 -9.41
C ASN A 382 5.67 0.08 -8.39
N ASN A 383 4.94 0.13 -7.28
CA ASN A 383 5.29 0.98 -6.13
C ASN A 383 5.42 2.47 -6.45
N GLY A 384 4.54 3.03 -7.28
CA GLY A 384 4.48 4.46 -7.53
C GLY A 384 4.16 4.86 -8.96
N SER A 385 3.99 6.16 -9.16
CA SER A 385 3.53 6.79 -10.40
C SER A 385 4.54 6.78 -11.53
N ASP A 386 4.05 6.83 -12.77
CA ASP A 386 4.84 7.20 -13.94
C ASP A 386 4.98 8.73 -14.04
N ASN A 387 6.19 9.24 -13.82
CA ASN A 387 6.51 10.67 -13.93
C ASN A 387 6.17 11.24 -15.30
N THR A 388 6.20 10.44 -16.36
CA THR A 388 5.85 10.86 -17.72
C THR A 388 4.36 11.14 -17.85
N LEU A 389 3.51 10.23 -17.35
CA LEU A 389 2.05 10.41 -17.36
C LEU A 389 1.66 11.63 -16.51
N LEU A 390 2.11 11.67 -15.24
CA LEU A 390 1.73 12.74 -14.32
C LEU A 390 2.23 14.11 -14.81
N GLY A 391 3.44 14.19 -15.37
CA GLY A 391 3.96 15.39 -16.01
C GLY A 391 3.12 15.86 -17.20
N ALA A 392 2.57 14.94 -18.00
CA ALA A 392 1.68 15.27 -19.11
C ALA A 392 0.29 15.74 -18.64
N LEU A 393 -0.28 15.09 -17.62
CA LEU A 393 -1.53 15.52 -16.99
C LEU A 393 -1.40 16.90 -16.33
N TYR A 394 -0.31 17.14 -15.62
CA TYR A 394 -0.01 18.44 -15.01
C TYR A 394 0.06 19.57 -16.06
N LYS A 395 0.81 19.38 -17.16
CA LYS A 395 0.96 20.37 -18.23
C LYS A 395 -0.36 20.73 -18.91
N ARG A 396 -1.35 19.83 -18.88
CA ARG A 396 -2.68 20.02 -19.48
C ARG A 396 -3.76 20.41 -18.47
N ASP A 397 -3.38 20.68 -17.23
CA ASP A 397 -4.32 21.02 -16.14
C ASP A 397 -5.43 19.97 -15.97
N LEU A 398 -5.05 18.67 -15.99
CA LEU A 398 -5.98 17.55 -15.89
C LEU A 398 -5.99 16.88 -14.51
N LEU A 399 -5.03 17.17 -13.63
CA LEU A 399 -4.86 16.46 -12.34
C LEU A 399 -6.15 16.42 -11.50
N TYR A 400 -6.91 17.50 -11.45
CA TYR A 400 -8.15 17.59 -10.68
C TYR A 400 -9.43 17.52 -11.52
N LYS A 401 -9.31 17.21 -12.84
CA LYS A 401 -10.45 17.07 -13.75
C LYS A 401 -10.86 15.62 -13.98
N ILE A 402 -9.98 14.68 -13.61
CA ILE A 402 -10.27 13.25 -13.68
C ILE A 402 -11.01 12.77 -12.43
N GLY A 403 -11.70 11.64 -12.53
CA GLY A 403 -12.51 11.08 -11.44
C GLY A 403 -11.70 10.41 -10.33
N ALA A 404 -10.65 9.67 -10.70
CA ALA A 404 -9.76 9.00 -9.75
C ALA A 404 -8.36 8.80 -10.34
N TYR A 405 -7.38 8.70 -9.47
CA TYR A 405 -6.01 8.31 -9.79
C TYR A 405 -5.46 7.39 -8.73
N ASN A 406 -4.79 6.33 -9.12
CA ASN A 406 -4.00 5.51 -8.21
C ASN A 406 -2.76 4.93 -8.91
N GLY A 407 -1.65 4.78 -8.17
CA GLY A 407 -0.37 4.19 -8.57
C GLY A 407 0.30 3.44 -7.41
N TRP A 408 -0.50 3.00 -6.44
CA TRP A 408 0.00 2.34 -5.24
C TRP A 408 0.32 0.87 -5.44
N ASN A 409 1.55 0.49 -5.05
CA ASN A 409 2.04 -0.87 -4.86
C ASN A 409 1.94 -1.74 -6.14
N THR A 410 1.15 -2.83 -6.13
CA THR A 410 1.01 -3.73 -7.28
C THR A 410 -0.11 -3.28 -8.21
N ALA A 411 -0.11 -3.80 -9.43
CA ALA A 411 -1.09 -3.38 -10.44
C ALA A 411 -2.53 -3.69 -10.05
N SER A 412 -2.80 -4.80 -9.39
CA SER A 412 -4.13 -5.16 -8.89
C SER A 412 -4.62 -4.21 -7.79
N ASN A 413 -3.74 -3.82 -6.84
CA ASN A 413 -4.06 -2.82 -5.84
C ASN A 413 -4.42 -1.49 -6.52
N THR A 414 -3.60 -1.01 -7.45
CA THR A 414 -3.82 0.21 -8.23
C THR A 414 -5.15 0.18 -8.99
N VAL A 415 -5.44 -0.92 -9.71
CA VAL A 415 -6.70 -1.07 -10.47
C VAL A 415 -7.91 -1.08 -9.53
N GLY A 416 -7.84 -1.82 -8.43
CA GLY A 416 -8.93 -1.92 -7.48
C GLY A 416 -9.29 -0.58 -6.83
N TYR A 417 -8.26 0.20 -6.42
CA TYR A 417 -8.48 1.57 -5.93
C TYR A 417 -9.08 2.49 -6.99
N ALA A 418 -8.53 2.50 -8.21
CA ALA A 418 -9.03 3.34 -9.29
C ALA A 418 -10.49 3.02 -9.65
N ILE A 419 -10.88 1.74 -9.66
CA ILE A 419 -12.25 1.29 -9.86
C ILE A 419 -13.16 1.76 -8.72
N ALA A 420 -12.77 1.50 -7.47
CA ALA A 420 -13.59 1.82 -6.31
C ALA A 420 -13.77 3.32 -6.12
N GLN A 421 -12.69 4.10 -6.20
CA GLN A 421 -12.72 5.56 -6.12
C GLN A 421 -13.56 6.17 -7.25
N GLY A 422 -13.42 5.67 -8.48
CA GLY A 422 -14.21 6.12 -9.61
C GLY A 422 -15.72 5.85 -9.45
N LEU A 423 -16.12 4.73 -8.86
CA LEU A 423 -17.52 4.44 -8.56
C LEU A 423 -18.06 5.34 -7.45
N LEU A 424 -17.27 5.58 -6.41
CA LEU A 424 -17.68 6.39 -5.26
C LEU A 424 -17.74 7.88 -5.57
N LEU A 425 -17.08 8.35 -6.65
CA LEU A 425 -17.03 9.75 -7.05
C LEU A 425 -18.42 10.41 -7.13
N GLN A 426 -19.42 9.70 -7.63
CA GLN A 426 -20.77 10.26 -7.79
C GLN A 426 -21.41 10.71 -6.46
N SER A 427 -20.93 10.19 -5.35
CA SER A 427 -21.41 10.52 -4.00
C SER A 427 -20.44 11.41 -3.23
N MET A 428 -19.31 11.80 -3.83
CA MET A 428 -18.31 12.65 -3.16
C MET A 428 -18.68 14.12 -3.25
N SER A 429 -18.34 14.87 -2.19
CA SER A 429 -18.30 16.33 -2.29
C SER A 429 -17.11 16.76 -3.17
N PRO A 430 -17.16 17.95 -3.80
CA PRO A 430 -16.04 18.48 -4.56
C PRO A 430 -14.74 18.58 -3.74
N GLU A 431 -14.84 18.96 -2.47
CA GLU A 431 -13.73 19.05 -1.53
C GLU A 431 -13.16 17.65 -1.25
N GLY A 432 -14.01 16.69 -0.87
CA GLY A 432 -13.60 15.31 -0.60
C GLY A 432 -12.96 14.64 -1.81
N HIS A 433 -13.45 14.90 -3.03
CA HIS A 433 -12.84 14.45 -4.27
C HIS A 433 -11.44 15.06 -4.48
N ARG A 434 -11.30 16.37 -4.24
CA ARG A 434 -10.02 17.06 -4.35
C ARG A 434 -9.00 16.51 -3.33
N ASP A 435 -9.42 16.30 -2.09
CA ASP A 435 -8.56 15.79 -1.01
C ASP A 435 -8.11 14.35 -1.29
N MET A 436 -9.02 13.49 -1.77
CA MET A 436 -8.69 12.14 -2.21
C MET A 436 -7.62 12.15 -3.31
N LEU A 437 -7.78 12.95 -4.37
CA LEU A 437 -6.78 13.06 -5.43
C LEU A 437 -5.46 13.64 -4.91
N THR A 438 -5.51 14.66 -4.06
CA THR A 438 -4.31 15.25 -3.45
C THR A 438 -3.52 14.22 -2.66
N GLN A 439 -4.20 13.42 -1.83
CA GLN A 439 -3.60 12.35 -1.04
C GLN A 439 -2.91 11.31 -1.95
N GLN A 440 -3.58 10.88 -3.03
CA GLN A 440 -3.01 9.92 -3.97
C GLN A 440 -1.80 10.50 -4.73
N TYR A 441 -1.83 11.76 -5.15
CA TYR A 441 -0.68 12.40 -5.81
C TYR A 441 0.50 12.57 -4.86
N LEU A 442 0.25 12.94 -3.60
CA LEU A 442 1.32 13.12 -2.62
C LEU A 442 1.94 11.78 -2.22
N ASP A 443 1.15 10.73 -2.05
CA ASP A 443 1.67 9.40 -1.75
C ASP A 443 2.34 8.76 -2.98
N ASN A 444 1.59 8.56 -4.07
CA ASN A 444 2.06 7.75 -5.19
C ASN A 444 3.06 8.50 -6.10
N TRP A 445 2.88 9.80 -6.31
CA TRP A 445 3.74 10.59 -7.20
C TRP A 445 4.84 11.31 -6.44
N ALA A 446 4.51 12.14 -5.44
CA ALA A 446 5.53 12.86 -4.71
C ALA A 446 6.44 11.89 -3.95
N TYR A 447 5.89 11.02 -3.10
CA TYR A 447 6.69 10.15 -2.27
C TYR A 447 7.24 8.95 -3.03
N GLN A 448 6.38 8.04 -3.49
CA GLN A 448 6.81 6.75 -4.02
C GLN A 448 7.72 6.87 -5.26
N ALA A 449 7.37 7.71 -6.22
CA ALA A 449 8.13 7.86 -7.45
C ALA A 449 9.35 8.80 -7.35
N ASN A 450 9.38 9.73 -6.37
CA ASN A 450 10.40 10.78 -6.34
C ASN A 450 11.11 10.90 -4.97
N ILE A 451 10.43 11.25 -3.88
CA ILE A 451 11.07 11.55 -2.59
C ILE A 451 11.77 10.31 -2.01
N ARG A 452 11.15 9.14 -2.09
CA ARG A 452 11.74 7.88 -1.62
C ARG A 452 13.09 7.60 -2.28
N LYS A 453 13.18 7.80 -3.58
CA LYS A 453 14.43 7.70 -4.35
C LYS A 453 15.52 8.67 -3.87
N ASP A 454 15.13 9.90 -3.52
CA ASP A 454 16.08 10.89 -3.02
C ASP A 454 16.59 10.53 -1.62
N ILE A 455 15.73 9.97 -0.76
CA ILE A 455 16.14 9.45 0.56
C ILE A 455 17.20 8.35 0.41
N TYR A 456 17.03 7.41 -0.52
CA TYR A 456 18.03 6.37 -0.79
C TYR A 456 19.38 6.91 -1.25
N ARG A 457 19.39 8.05 -1.95
CA ARG A 457 20.63 8.70 -2.39
C ARG A 457 21.36 9.45 -1.29
N MET A 458 20.62 9.94 -0.30
CA MET A 458 21.19 10.75 0.80
C MET A 458 22.05 9.93 1.76
N GLN A 459 21.83 8.64 1.87
CA GLN A 459 22.56 7.78 2.80
C GLN A 459 22.83 6.40 2.17
N ASP A 460 24.11 6.08 1.93
CA ASP A 460 24.53 4.76 1.45
C ASP A 460 24.12 3.59 2.35
N SER A 461 23.80 3.86 3.63
CA SER A 461 23.33 2.89 4.61
C SER A 461 21.82 2.59 4.51
N ILE A 462 21.04 3.43 3.81
CA ILE A 462 19.59 3.27 3.65
C ILE A 462 19.34 2.55 2.33
N ARG A 463 19.35 1.22 2.33
CA ARG A 463 19.21 0.42 1.11
C ARG A 463 17.98 -0.48 1.06
N THR A 464 17.14 -0.49 2.09
CA THR A 464 15.96 -1.35 2.09
C THR A 464 14.73 -0.64 2.63
N ASP A 465 13.61 -0.76 1.91
CA ASP A 465 12.30 -0.26 2.32
C ASP A 465 11.80 -0.88 3.64
N ASN A 466 12.38 -1.98 4.03
CA ASN A 466 11.87 -2.82 5.11
C ASN A 466 12.58 -2.62 6.44
N VAL A 467 13.67 -1.86 6.47
CA VAL A 467 14.37 -1.54 7.73
C VAL A 467 13.58 -0.49 8.49
N ARG A 468 13.33 -0.75 9.77
CA ARG A 468 12.75 0.23 10.68
C ARG A 468 13.83 1.18 11.17
N TYR A 469 13.58 2.46 10.98
CA TYR A 469 14.41 3.53 11.51
C TYR A 469 13.85 4.01 12.85
N SER A 470 14.70 4.42 13.77
CA SER A 470 14.32 4.91 15.10
C SER A 470 15.25 6.03 15.57
N GLY A 471 14.84 6.76 16.60
CA GLY A 471 15.61 7.86 17.19
C GLY A 471 15.85 9.01 16.21
N ASP A 472 16.99 9.66 16.32
CA ASP A 472 17.33 10.88 15.55
C ASP A 472 17.27 10.68 14.03
N LEU A 473 17.62 9.48 13.53
CA LEU A 473 17.56 9.21 12.11
C LEU A 473 16.11 9.19 11.59
N ASN A 474 15.20 8.53 12.31
CA ASN A 474 13.79 8.53 11.93
C ASN A 474 13.22 9.95 11.91
N SER A 475 13.51 10.74 12.95
CA SER A 475 13.05 12.14 13.03
C SER A 475 13.57 12.99 11.87
N LYS A 476 14.84 12.86 11.51
CA LYS A 476 15.43 13.56 10.36
C LYS A 476 14.81 13.14 9.02
N LEU A 477 14.51 11.84 8.86
CA LEU A 477 13.86 11.34 7.65
C LEU A 477 12.42 11.85 7.55
N GLU A 478 11.68 11.92 8.67
CA GLU A 478 10.33 12.50 8.69
C GLU A 478 10.33 14.01 8.47
N GLU A 479 11.30 14.76 9.02
CA GLU A 479 11.46 16.19 8.74
C GLU A 479 11.74 16.43 7.24
N TYR A 480 12.61 15.63 6.64
CA TYR A 480 12.90 15.72 5.20
C TYR A 480 11.65 15.36 4.37
N LEU A 481 10.97 14.26 4.69
CA LEU A 481 9.72 13.86 4.05
C LEU A 481 8.70 15.00 4.09
N GLN A 482 8.46 15.56 5.28
CA GLN A 482 7.49 16.63 5.49
C GLN A 482 7.81 17.86 4.65
N GLU A 483 9.08 18.32 4.64
CA GLU A 483 9.51 19.47 3.84
C GLU A 483 9.29 19.20 2.34
N ARG A 484 9.71 18.04 1.84
CA ARG A 484 9.60 17.69 0.41
C ARG A 484 8.15 17.53 -0.04
N VAL A 485 7.29 16.94 0.80
CA VAL A 485 5.85 16.81 0.51
C VAL A 485 5.18 18.17 0.49
N GLN A 486 5.54 19.09 1.40
CA GLN A 486 5.04 20.47 1.42
C GLN A 486 5.47 21.23 0.17
N ASP A 487 6.74 21.17 -0.23
CA ASP A 487 7.25 21.79 -1.46
C ASP A 487 6.51 21.26 -2.70
N PHE A 488 6.25 19.95 -2.74
CA PHE A 488 5.55 19.30 -3.86
C PHE A 488 4.08 19.74 -3.93
N SER A 489 3.41 19.80 -2.78
CA SER A 489 2.00 20.21 -2.70
C SER A 489 1.78 21.63 -3.23
N GLU A 490 2.68 22.55 -2.88
CA GLU A 490 2.64 23.92 -3.35
C GLU A 490 2.99 24.02 -4.85
N THR A 491 4.08 23.36 -5.26
CA THR A 491 4.66 23.49 -6.61
C THR A 491 3.75 22.88 -7.68
N TYR A 492 3.34 21.63 -7.48
CA TYR A 492 2.63 20.85 -8.51
C TYR A 492 1.12 20.80 -8.32
N LEU A 493 0.65 20.77 -7.07
CA LEU A 493 -0.76 20.54 -6.79
C LEU A 493 -1.54 21.83 -6.48
N LYS A 494 -0.84 22.94 -6.24
CA LYS A 494 -1.45 24.23 -5.83
C LYS A 494 -2.31 24.09 -4.56
N VAL A 495 -1.82 23.28 -3.63
CA VAL A 495 -2.40 23.05 -2.31
C VAL A 495 -1.56 23.77 -1.27
N ASP A 496 -2.20 24.42 -0.29
CA ASP A 496 -1.49 25.11 0.80
C ASP A 496 -0.64 24.06 1.57
N PRO A 497 0.69 24.22 1.60
CA PRO A 497 1.57 23.23 2.23
C PRO A 497 1.33 23.05 3.73
N ARG A 498 0.66 24.01 4.38
CA ARG A 498 0.28 23.93 5.79
C ARG A 498 -0.95 23.05 6.05
N THR A 499 -1.61 22.57 5.00
CA THR A 499 -2.73 21.62 5.12
C THR A 499 -2.28 20.17 4.98
N VAL A 500 -0.99 19.91 4.74
CA VAL A 500 -0.49 18.57 4.46
C VAL A 500 0.47 18.09 5.53
N LYS A 501 0.22 16.89 6.08
CA LYS A 501 1.10 16.19 7.01
C LYS A 501 1.55 14.87 6.40
N ALA A 502 2.82 14.53 6.56
CA ALA A 502 3.42 13.30 6.10
C ALA A 502 4.29 12.66 7.20
N THR A 503 4.15 11.35 7.43
CA THR A 503 4.92 10.57 8.40
C THR A 503 5.20 9.16 7.88
N PHE A 504 6.05 8.40 8.60
CA PHE A 504 6.31 6.98 8.35
C PHE A 504 5.61 6.12 9.42
N PRO A 505 4.39 5.62 9.18
CA PRO A 505 3.57 4.98 10.21
C PRO A 505 4.22 3.71 10.78
N TRP A 506 4.94 2.95 9.94
CA TRP A 506 5.67 1.75 10.36
C TRP A 506 7.16 1.99 10.62
N GLY A 507 7.61 3.24 10.61
CA GLY A 507 9.01 3.64 10.79
C GLY A 507 9.94 3.02 9.73
N ARG A 508 9.43 2.77 8.53
CA ARG A 508 10.15 2.29 7.35
C ARG A 508 9.80 3.12 6.12
N LEU A 509 10.60 3.03 5.07
CA LEU A 509 10.44 3.87 3.87
C LEU A 509 9.43 3.32 2.84
N PHE A 510 8.81 2.16 3.08
CA PHE A 510 7.92 1.57 2.09
C PHE A 510 6.59 2.31 1.99
N GLU A 511 5.99 2.71 3.10
CA GLU A 511 4.72 3.44 3.14
C GLU A 511 4.82 4.77 3.87
N THR A 512 4.01 5.73 3.43
CA THR A 512 3.78 7.00 4.12
C THR A 512 2.35 7.10 4.61
N ASP A 513 2.14 7.93 5.62
CA ASP A 513 0.84 8.44 6.03
C ASP A 513 0.74 9.90 5.58
N ILE A 514 -0.11 10.14 4.59
CA ILE A 514 -0.41 11.47 4.07
C ILE A 514 -1.80 11.89 4.53
N THR A 515 -1.86 12.90 5.37
CA THR A 515 -3.12 13.51 5.82
C THR A 515 -3.29 14.89 5.18
N VAL A 516 -4.45 15.13 4.57
CA VAL A 516 -4.86 16.44 4.04
C VAL A 516 -5.89 17.03 4.99
N TYR A 517 -5.66 18.25 5.46
CA TYR A 517 -6.54 18.96 6.40
C TYR A 517 -7.30 20.09 5.68
N ASP A 518 -8.53 20.33 6.09
CA ASP A 518 -9.37 21.43 5.58
C ASP A 518 -8.79 22.83 5.87
N LYS A 519 -7.89 22.94 6.84
CA LYS A 519 -7.31 24.20 7.30
C LYS A 519 -5.81 24.09 7.52
N PRO A 520 -5.07 25.22 7.39
CA PRO A 520 -3.65 25.29 7.71
C PRO A 520 -3.40 25.01 9.21
N VAL A 521 -2.91 23.81 9.53
CA VAL A 521 -2.63 23.36 10.91
C VAL A 521 -1.21 22.79 11.06
N VAL A 522 -0.51 22.58 9.94
CA VAL A 522 0.84 22.02 9.92
C VAL A 522 1.85 23.14 9.68
N PRO A 523 2.83 23.35 10.55
CA PRO A 523 3.87 24.37 10.32
C PRO A 523 4.71 24.03 9.10
N LEU A 524 5.28 25.05 8.44
CA LEU A 524 6.20 24.84 7.33
C LEU A 524 7.53 24.32 7.84
N GLN A 525 7.89 23.11 7.44
CA GLN A 525 9.12 22.45 7.88
C GLN A 525 10.39 23.22 7.43
N LYS A 526 10.33 23.85 6.27
CA LYS A 526 11.39 24.72 5.77
C LYS A 526 11.67 25.91 6.69
N GLU A 527 10.62 26.54 7.23
CA GLU A 527 10.77 27.66 8.17
C GLU A 527 11.39 27.21 9.49
N ILE A 528 10.95 26.05 10.01
CA ILE A 528 11.52 25.45 11.21
C ILE A 528 13.00 25.17 11.01
N ARG A 529 13.38 24.58 9.89
CA ARG A 529 14.79 24.30 9.54
C ARG A 529 15.62 25.58 9.47
N MET A 530 15.14 26.61 8.76
CA MET A 530 15.82 27.89 8.65
C MET A 530 16.04 28.57 10.02
N GLN A 531 15.03 28.54 10.90
CA GLN A 531 15.13 29.08 12.26
C GLN A 531 16.20 28.34 13.07
N ARG A 532 16.21 27.00 13.02
CA ARG A 532 17.24 26.17 13.69
C ARG A 532 18.66 26.46 13.17
N GLU A 533 18.82 26.61 11.85
CA GLU A 533 20.10 26.94 11.23
C GLU A 533 20.60 28.32 11.67
N GLU A 534 19.72 29.32 11.73
CA GLU A 534 20.06 30.66 12.17
C GLU A 534 20.40 30.69 13.68
N GLU A 535 19.66 29.96 14.50
CA GLU A 535 19.95 29.83 15.94
C GLU A 535 21.29 29.11 16.17
N ALA A 536 21.56 28.02 15.47
CA ALA A 536 22.85 27.32 15.53
C ALA A 536 24.01 28.22 15.11
N LYS A 537 23.83 29.05 14.07
CA LYS A 537 24.82 30.04 13.64
C LYS A 537 25.09 31.08 14.73
N ARG A 538 24.04 31.64 15.34
CA ARG A 538 24.19 32.59 16.46
C ARG A 538 24.91 31.98 17.66
N GLN A 539 24.58 30.73 18.01
CA GLN A 539 25.26 30.01 19.09
C GLN A 539 26.75 29.76 18.78
N ALA A 540 27.07 29.38 17.54
CA ALA A 540 28.45 29.19 17.12
C ALA A 540 29.24 30.49 17.15
N GLU A 541 28.66 31.60 16.68
CA GLU A 541 29.28 32.94 16.74
C GLU A 541 29.52 33.39 18.19
N ALA A 542 28.53 33.18 19.09
CA ALA A 542 28.67 33.49 20.53
C ALA A 542 29.75 32.64 21.20
N ALA A 543 29.83 31.33 20.88
CA ALA A 543 30.87 30.45 21.39
C ALA A 543 32.29 30.86 20.89
N ALA A 544 32.39 31.24 19.61
CA ALA A 544 33.64 31.74 19.05
C ALA A 544 34.10 33.06 19.72
N ALA A 545 33.17 33.99 19.95
CA ALA A 545 33.45 35.25 20.67
C ALA A 545 33.89 35.01 22.13
N ALA A 546 33.20 34.08 22.86
CA ALA A 546 33.59 33.71 24.21
C ALA A 546 35.02 33.10 24.25
N THR A 547 35.35 32.25 23.29
CA THR A 547 36.68 31.62 23.17
C THR A 547 37.74 32.68 22.87
N ALA A 548 37.44 33.68 21.98
CA ALA A 548 38.35 34.76 21.68
C ALA A 548 38.61 35.68 22.91
N GLN A 549 37.57 35.97 23.71
CA GLN A 549 37.68 36.70 24.96
C GLN A 549 38.52 35.94 26.02
N ALA A 550 38.33 34.64 26.16
CA ALA A 550 39.09 33.80 27.08
C ALA A 550 40.58 33.76 26.70
N ASN A 551 40.88 33.64 25.41
CA ASN A 551 42.26 33.66 24.89
C ASN A 551 42.91 35.05 25.01
N GLY A 552 42.17 36.16 24.85
CA GLY A 552 42.63 37.52 25.06
C GLY A 552 42.97 37.85 26.51
N GLN A 553 42.25 37.30 27.49
CA GLN A 553 42.55 37.44 28.89
C GLN A 553 43.75 36.60 29.38
N SER A 554 44.07 35.50 28.70
CA SER A 554 45.22 34.65 29.03
C SER A 554 46.57 35.30 28.60
N GLN A 555 46.56 36.32 27.75
CA GLN A 555 47.78 37.06 27.33
C GLN A 555 48.10 38.28 28.21
N ALA A 556 47.28 38.65 29.16
CA ALA A 556 47.45 39.85 30.01
C ALA A 556 47.91 39.56 31.43
N ALA A 557 48.56 38.43 31.72
CA ALA A 557 49.22 38.19 33.01
C ALA A 557 50.63 38.73 33.02
N PRO A 558 51.07 39.59 34.00
CA PRO A 558 52.40 40.15 34.05
C PRO A 558 53.44 39.09 34.41
N ALA A 559 54.56 39.11 33.67
CA ALA A 559 55.72 38.25 33.90
C ALA A 559 56.27 38.46 35.33
N ALA A 560 56.32 37.40 36.12
CA ALA A 560 57.08 37.34 37.39
C ALA A 560 58.52 36.98 37.10
N PRO A 561 59.50 37.44 37.92
CA PRO A 561 60.92 37.41 37.60
C PRO A 561 61.50 36.00 37.72
N THR A 562 62.36 35.71 36.78
CA THR A 562 63.22 34.51 36.65
C THR A 562 64.09 34.28 37.86
N THR A 563 64.00 33.09 38.47
CA THR A 563 65.10 32.50 39.25
C THR A 563 65.59 31.25 38.53
N THR A 564 66.85 31.32 38.13
CA THR A 564 67.66 30.26 37.52
C THR A 564 67.88 29.16 38.54
N THR A 565 67.54 27.91 38.23
CA THR A 565 68.19 26.73 38.83
C THR A 565 68.37 25.64 37.76
N GLN A 566 69.58 25.11 37.79
CA GLN A 566 70.26 24.29 36.84
C GLN A 566 69.61 22.93 36.58
N ALA A 567 69.90 22.41 35.41
CA ALA A 567 69.44 21.20 34.74
C ALA A 567 69.94 19.89 35.35
N ALA A 568 69.23 18.83 35.08
CA ALA A 568 69.75 17.52 34.74
C ALA A 568 68.75 16.76 33.87
N PRO A 569 69.21 15.80 33.03
CA PRO A 569 68.64 15.66 31.68
C PRO A 569 67.59 14.55 31.49
N ALA A 570 66.83 14.80 30.50
CA ALA A 570 66.04 13.98 29.56
C ALA A 570 65.94 12.46 29.73
N ALA A 571 64.73 12.02 29.65
CA ALA A 571 64.37 10.77 28.97
C ALA A 571 63.30 11.05 27.90
N THR A 572 63.71 10.85 26.67
CA THR A 572 62.88 10.91 25.46
C THR A 572 61.88 9.74 25.41
N SER A 573 60.60 10.03 25.32
CA SER A 573 59.62 9.08 24.80
C SER A 573 58.87 9.71 23.61
N THR A 574 59.18 9.18 22.47
CA THR A 574 58.52 9.46 21.17
C THR A 574 57.08 8.92 21.17
N PRO A 575 56.09 9.63 20.68
CA PRO A 575 54.77 9.07 20.45
C PRO A 575 54.75 8.25 19.16
N VAL A 576 54.31 7.03 19.28
CA VAL A 576 54.04 6.13 18.13
C VAL A 576 52.79 6.59 17.44
N VAL A 577 52.95 7.01 16.19
CA VAL A 577 51.85 7.26 15.26
C VAL A 577 51.42 5.91 14.71
N HIS A 578 50.19 5.47 15.02
CA HIS A 578 49.55 4.36 14.33
C HIS A 578 49.09 4.82 12.96
N GLN A 579 49.80 4.42 11.91
CA GLN A 579 49.31 4.44 10.55
C GLN A 579 48.19 3.38 10.38
N ALA A 580 47.00 3.81 10.00
CA ALA A 580 45.95 2.95 9.53
C ALA A 580 46.32 2.37 8.16
N ALA A 581 46.34 1.05 8.07
CA ALA A 581 46.57 0.31 6.84
C ALA A 581 45.36 0.47 5.89
N THR A 582 45.63 1.00 4.70
CA THR A 582 44.72 0.99 3.56
C THR A 582 44.58 -0.42 3.00
N ALA A 583 43.36 -0.98 3.04
CA ALA A 583 43.02 -2.20 2.31
C ALA A 583 42.72 -1.88 0.83
N PRO A 584 43.05 -2.78 -0.11
CA PRO A 584 42.93 -2.50 -1.53
C PRO A 584 41.47 -2.54 -2.02
N HIS A 585 41.11 -1.57 -2.84
CA HIS A 585 39.88 -1.54 -3.63
C HIS A 585 39.84 -2.74 -4.59
N ILE A 586 38.85 -3.60 -4.43
CA ILE A 586 38.45 -4.57 -5.45
C ILE A 586 37.23 -3.96 -6.15
N VAL A 587 37.41 -3.61 -7.43
CA VAL A 587 36.35 -3.19 -8.34
C VAL A 587 35.65 -4.46 -8.82
N PRO A 588 34.34 -4.61 -8.66
CA PRO A 588 33.62 -5.72 -9.31
C PRO A 588 33.34 -5.39 -10.77
N THR A 589 33.80 -6.27 -11.64
CA THR A 589 33.46 -6.29 -13.06
C THR A 589 31.97 -6.61 -13.24
N PRO A 590 31.24 -5.94 -14.14
CA PRO A 590 29.83 -6.24 -14.37
C PRO A 590 29.68 -7.60 -15.04
N ALA A 591 28.86 -8.46 -14.45
CA ALA A 591 28.47 -9.74 -15.01
C ALA A 591 27.58 -9.52 -16.24
N ALA A 592 27.93 -10.19 -17.33
CA ALA A 592 27.21 -10.19 -18.59
C ALA A 592 25.78 -10.74 -18.42
N VAL A 593 24.83 -10.04 -19.00
CA VAL A 593 23.44 -10.46 -19.15
C VAL A 593 23.37 -11.59 -20.19
N PRO A 594 22.78 -12.75 -19.91
CA PRO A 594 22.43 -13.70 -20.95
C PRO A 594 21.19 -13.22 -21.69
N GLN A 595 21.31 -13.06 -23.01
CA GLN A 595 20.19 -13.02 -23.94
C GLN A 595 19.55 -14.41 -24.01
N GLN A 596 18.30 -14.54 -23.62
CA GLN A 596 17.16 -15.19 -24.28
C GLN A 596 15.93 -15.14 -23.37
#